data_ed84e1af8b180c0a4d60b869ea78b421
#
_entry.id   ed84e1af8b180c0a4d60b869ea78b421
#
_cell.length_a   1.000
_cell.length_b   1.000
_cell.length_c   1.000
_cell.angle_alpha   90.00
_cell.angle_beta   90.00
_cell.angle_gamma   90.00
#
_symmetry.space_group_name_H-M   'P 1'
#
loop_
_entity.id
_entity.type
_entity.pdbx_description
1 polymer ?
#
loop_
_entity_poly.entity_id
_entity_poly.type
_entity_poly.pdbx_seq_one_letter_code
_entity_poly.pdbx_strand_id
1 'polypeptide(L)'
;MPGDYDRADKAIDDSLASLNLGYIDLMLIHQPGANDEEVYKALERKAREGKIRSIGISNYYTPQDFERINRIAEITPAVVQNENHPYYQNTDLQDYLKKYNTVVEAWYPFGGRGNTEKIFGNKTIGEIAKHHAKTPAQIVLRWQAQAGYIVIPGSSNPAHIAENADIFDFELTAEEMRKIANLNRKERFENW
;
A
#
# COMPACT_ATOMS: atom_id res chain seq x y z
N MET A 1 -3.30 2.24 -34.37
CA MET A 1 -3.92 2.50 -33.06
C MET A 1 -2.85 3.12 -32.16
N PRO A 2 -3.17 4.07 -31.27
CA PRO A 2 -2.17 4.58 -30.32
C PRO A 2 -1.61 3.43 -29.48
N GLY A 3 -0.30 3.46 -29.22
CA GLY A 3 0.37 2.49 -28.36
C GLY A 3 -0.07 2.61 -26.89
N ASP A 4 0.34 1.68 -26.04
CA ASP A 4 -0.04 1.73 -24.60
C ASP A 4 0.59 2.92 -23.89
N TYR A 5 1.76 3.36 -24.33
CA TYR A 5 2.36 4.62 -23.91
C TYR A 5 1.42 5.82 -24.15
N ASP A 6 0.93 6.00 -25.40
CA ASP A 6 0.08 7.14 -25.76
C ASP A 6 -1.26 7.12 -25.02
N ARG A 7 -1.82 5.92 -24.80
CA ARG A 7 -3.05 5.73 -24.02
C ARG A 7 -2.85 6.10 -22.56
N ALA A 8 -1.74 5.69 -21.97
CA ALA A 8 -1.39 6.01 -20.59
C ALA A 8 -1.13 7.52 -20.44
N ASP A 9 -0.36 8.11 -21.33
CA ASP A 9 -0.06 9.55 -21.33
C ASP A 9 -1.34 10.38 -21.38
N LYS A 10 -2.27 10.03 -22.28
CA LYS A 10 -3.59 10.67 -22.35
C LYS A 10 -4.44 10.44 -21.10
N ALA A 11 -4.46 9.22 -20.55
CA ALA A 11 -5.26 8.90 -19.36
C ALA A 11 -4.80 9.68 -18.12
N ILE A 12 -3.50 9.98 -18.02
CA ILE A 12 -2.96 10.83 -16.96
C ILE A 12 -3.46 12.27 -17.11
N ASP A 13 -3.42 12.82 -18.33
CA ASP A 13 -3.94 14.16 -18.59
C ASP A 13 -5.46 14.25 -18.34
N ASP A 14 -6.22 13.24 -18.75
CA ASP A 14 -7.66 13.13 -18.47
C ASP A 14 -7.94 13.08 -16.95
N SER A 15 -7.11 12.38 -16.19
CA SER A 15 -7.21 12.30 -14.72
C SER A 15 -6.94 13.65 -14.07
N LEU A 16 -5.89 14.34 -14.48
CA LEU A 16 -5.56 15.70 -14.01
C LEU A 16 -6.70 16.69 -14.27
N ALA A 17 -7.26 16.64 -15.49
CA ALA A 17 -8.38 17.47 -15.88
C ALA A 17 -9.65 17.15 -15.07
N SER A 18 -9.96 15.87 -14.89
CA SER A 18 -11.13 15.40 -14.12
C SER A 18 -11.04 15.79 -12.65
N LEU A 19 -9.86 15.69 -12.05
CA LEU A 19 -9.60 16.07 -10.66
C LEU A 19 -9.50 17.59 -10.47
N ASN A 20 -9.37 18.34 -11.56
CA ASN A 20 -9.12 19.79 -11.56
C ASN A 20 -7.90 20.16 -10.70
N LEU A 21 -6.82 19.38 -10.83
CA LEU A 21 -5.57 19.56 -10.10
C LEU A 21 -4.43 19.97 -11.05
N GLY A 22 -3.50 20.77 -10.53
CA GLY A 22 -2.27 21.11 -11.26
C GLY A 22 -1.26 19.96 -11.32
N TYR A 23 -1.31 19.06 -10.34
CA TYR A 23 -0.46 17.88 -10.24
C TYR A 23 -1.15 16.78 -9.41
N ILE A 24 -0.63 15.55 -9.49
CA ILE A 24 -1.01 14.40 -8.68
C ILE A 24 0.16 14.04 -7.77
N ASP A 25 -0.07 13.83 -6.48
CA ASP A 25 1.00 13.49 -5.53
C ASP A 25 1.55 12.08 -5.74
N LEU A 26 0.68 11.10 -6.00
CA LEU A 26 1.06 9.71 -6.25
C LEU A 26 0.19 9.11 -7.36
N MET A 27 0.82 8.50 -8.35
CA MET A 27 0.14 7.71 -9.38
C MET A 27 0.77 6.34 -9.53
N LEU A 28 -0.07 5.32 -9.65
CA LEU A 28 0.35 3.92 -9.66
C LEU A 28 -0.08 3.22 -10.95
N ILE A 29 0.74 2.28 -11.45
CA ILE A 29 0.21 1.20 -12.27
C ILE A 29 -0.60 0.29 -11.34
N HIS A 30 -1.91 0.19 -11.57
CA HIS A 30 -2.84 -0.47 -10.63
C HIS A 30 -2.70 -2.00 -10.64
N GLN A 31 -2.43 -2.59 -11.80
CA GLN A 31 -2.29 -4.03 -11.98
C GLN A 31 -1.13 -4.35 -12.93
N PRO A 32 -0.37 -5.43 -12.69
CA PRO A 32 0.60 -5.93 -13.66
C PRO A 32 -0.07 -6.25 -15.01
N GLY A 33 0.55 -5.84 -16.09
CA GLY A 33 0.06 -6.07 -17.43
C GLY A 33 1.21 -6.41 -18.41
N ALA A 34 0.85 -6.81 -19.62
CA ALA A 34 1.84 -7.18 -20.65
C ALA A 34 2.69 -5.97 -21.10
N ASN A 35 2.14 -4.77 -21.02
CA ASN A 35 2.74 -3.53 -21.54
C ASN A 35 2.95 -2.48 -20.42
N ASP A 36 3.05 -2.90 -19.16
CA ASP A 36 3.22 -2.01 -18.02
C ASP A 36 4.56 -1.24 -18.06
N GLU A 37 5.57 -1.75 -18.76
CA GLU A 37 6.82 -1.01 -19.01
C GLU A 37 6.58 0.26 -19.84
N GLU A 38 5.75 0.20 -20.89
CA GLU A 38 5.39 1.39 -21.69
C GLU A 38 4.51 2.36 -20.89
N VAL A 39 3.59 1.84 -20.05
CA VAL A 39 2.80 2.64 -19.14
C VAL A 39 3.71 3.34 -18.13
N TYR A 40 4.72 2.65 -17.60
CA TYR A 40 5.66 3.23 -16.63
C TYR A 40 6.47 4.38 -17.22
N LYS A 41 6.93 4.26 -18.46
CA LYS A 41 7.62 5.33 -19.19
C LYS A 41 6.74 6.59 -19.34
N ALA A 42 5.43 6.41 -19.55
CA ALA A 42 4.50 7.54 -19.61
C ALA A 42 4.37 8.23 -18.23
N LEU A 43 4.32 7.46 -17.14
CA LEU A 43 4.35 8.01 -15.78
C LEU A 43 5.64 8.79 -15.51
N GLU A 44 6.79 8.27 -15.90
CA GLU A 44 8.09 8.94 -15.75
C GLU A 44 8.15 10.27 -16.51
N ARG A 45 7.62 10.30 -17.74
CA ARG A 45 7.50 11.52 -18.52
C ARG A 45 6.69 12.58 -17.76
N LYS A 46 5.50 12.22 -17.29
CA LYS A 46 4.62 13.12 -16.55
C LYS A 46 5.22 13.56 -15.21
N ALA A 47 6.02 12.70 -14.58
CA ALA A 47 6.77 13.08 -13.39
C ALA A 47 7.84 14.15 -13.69
N ARG A 48 8.59 14.01 -14.79
CA ARG A 48 9.57 15.02 -15.24
C ARG A 48 8.89 16.34 -15.64
N GLU A 49 7.68 16.29 -16.17
CA GLU A 49 6.87 17.47 -16.46
C GLU A 49 6.29 18.16 -15.20
N GLY A 50 6.51 17.58 -14.01
CA GLY A 50 5.98 18.08 -12.74
C GLY A 50 4.48 17.85 -12.55
N LYS A 51 3.86 17.02 -13.40
CA LYS A 51 2.44 16.67 -13.31
C LYS A 51 2.16 15.55 -12.31
N ILE A 52 3.17 14.74 -11.99
CA ILE A 52 3.12 13.70 -10.96
C ILE A 52 4.33 13.89 -10.06
N ARG A 53 4.16 13.85 -8.74
CA ARG A 53 5.26 13.99 -7.77
C ARG A 53 5.95 12.67 -7.48
N SER A 54 5.18 11.60 -7.35
CA SER A 54 5.67 10.25 -7.06
C SER A 54 4.96 9.23 -7.93
N ILE A 55 5.72 8.27 -8.44
CA ILE A 55 5.19 7.16 -9.23
C ILE A 55 5.45 5.84 -8.54
N GLY A 56 4.57 4.88 -8.75
CA GLY A 56 4.69 3.56 -8.15
C GLY A 56 3.91 2.49 -8.91
N ILE A 57 3.84 1.34 -8.30
CA ILE A 57 3.19 0.15 -8.86
C ILE A 57 2.31 -0.51 -7.81
N SER A 58 1.32 -1.30 -8.22
CA SER A 58 0.41 -1.99 -7.32
C SER A 58 0.19 -3.44 -7.78
N ASN A 59 0.05 -4.34 -6.80
CA ASN A 59 -0.11 -5.78 -7.03
C ASN A 59 1.13 -6.49 -7.61
N TYR A 60 2.31 -5.98 -7.33
CA TYR A 60 3.59 -6.61 -7.61
C TYR A 60 4.10 -7.25 -6.32
N TYR A 61 3.96 -8.57 -6.18
CA TYR A 61 4.09 -9.26 -4.90
C TYR A 61 5.46 -9.90 -4.64
N THR A 62 6.30 -9.98 -5.66
CA THR A 62 7.63 -10.58 -5.54
C THR A 62 8.76 -9.61 -5.91
N PRO A 63 9.99 -9.83 -5.41
CA PRO A 63 11.16 -9.10 -5.90
C PRO A 63 11.32 -9.15 -7.42
N GLN A 64 10.98 -10.26 -8.05
CA GLN A 64 11.06 -10.44 -9.50
C GLN A 64 10.05 -9.56 -10.23
N ASP A 65 8.82 -9.45 -9.70
CA ASP A 65 7.80 -8.57 -10.27
C ASP A 65 8.26 -7.11 -10.19
N PHE A 66 8.75 -6.67 -9.04
CA PHE A 66 9.29 -5.33 -8.86
C PHE A 66 10.43 -5.04 -9.85
N GLU A 67 11.40 -5.96 -9.96
CA GLU A 67 12.55 -5.80 -10.84
C GLU A 67 12.17 -5.72 -12.32
N ARG A 68 11.05 -6.30 -12.74
CA ARG A 68 10.59 -6.18 -14.11
C ARG A 68 10.38 -4.71 -14.52
N ILE A 69 9.86 -3.91 -13.61
CA ILE A 69 9.70 -2.46 -13.82
C ILE A 69 10.99 -1.72 -13.46
N ASN A 70 11.60 -2.01 -12.32
CA ASN A 70 12.74 -1.25 -11.81
C ASN A 70 13.97 -1.28 -12.73
N ARG A 71 14.18 -2.38 -13.48
CA ARG A 71 15.32 -2.50 -14.43
C ARG A 71 15.23 -1.56 -15.63
N ILE A 72 14.03 -1.18 -16.02
CA ILE A 72 13.82 -0.27 -17.16
C ILE A 72 13.54 1.16 -16.70
N ALA A 73 13.31 1.34 -15.41
CA ALA A 73 12.95 2.61 -14.81
C ALA A 73 14.17 3.53 -14.71
N GLU A 74 14.02 4.79 -15.12
CA GLU A 74 14.94 5.88 -14.81
C GLU A 74 14.57 6.54 -13.47
N ILE A 75 13.30 6.44 -13.06
CA ILE A 75 12.80 6.87 -11.74
C ILE A 75 12.30 5.60 -11.03
N THR A 76 13.03 5.15 -10.02
CA THR A 76 12.64 3.99 -9.21
C THR A 76 11.23 4.17 -8.64
N PRO A 77 10.37 3.12 -8.66
CA PRO A 77 9.05 3.21 -8.01
C PRO A 77 9.19 3.63 -6.55
N ALA A 78 8.55 4.73 -6.16
CA ALA A 78 8.58 5.22 -4.78
C ALA A 78 7.72 4.38 -3.84
N VAL A 79 6.65 3.78 -4.39
CA VAL A 79 5.64 3.02 -3.65
C VAL A 79 5.32 1.72 -4.38
N VAL A 80 5.17 0.65 -3.60
CA VAL A 80 4.52 -0.59 -4.01
C VAL A 80 3.26 -0.76 -3.17
N GLN A 81 2.08 -0.62 -3.78
CA GLN A 81 0.81 -0.82 -3.08
C GLN A 81 0.38 -2.28 -3.20
N ASN A 82 0.35 -3.00 -2.09
CA ASN A 82 -0.02 -4.41 -2.03
C ASN A 82 -0.96 -4.72 -0.88
N GLU A 83 -1.72 -5.81 -0.99
CA GLU A 83 -2.44 -6.37 0.15
C GLU A 83 -1.47 -6.61 1.30
N ASN A 84 -1.80 -6.04 2.48
CA ASN A 84 -1.00 -6.22 3.68
C ASN A 84 -1.87 -6.12 4.93
N HIS A 85 -1.82 -7.15 5.76
CA HIS A 85 -2.54 -7.25 7.03
C HIS A 85 -1.84 -8.30 7.93
N PRO A 86 -2.23 -8.46 9.21
CA PRO A 86 -1.54 -9.35 10.13
C PRO A 86 -1.33 -10.79 9.64
N TYR A 87 -2.20 -11.32 8.78
CA TYR A 87 -2.07 -12.69 8.26
C TYR A 87 -1.32 -12.80 6.93
N TYR A 88 -1.11 -11.66 6.24
CA TYR A 88 -0.29 -11.56 5.04
C TYR A 88 0.59 -10.30 5.10
N GLN A 89 1.86 -10.46 5.43
CA GLN A 89 2.77 -9.34 5.70
C GLN A 89 3.77 -9.09 4.57
N ASN A 90 4.00 -10.08 3.71
CA ASN A 90 4.95 -10.03 2.59
C ASN A 90 6.31 -9.41 2.95
N THR A 91 6.88 -9.85 4.07
CA THR A 91 8.13 -9.31 4.64
C THR A 91 9.32 -9.44 3.70
N ASP A 92 9.36 -10.53 2.91
CA ASP A 92 10.45 -10.78 1.96
C ASP A 92 10.53 -9.67 0.90
N LEU A 93 9.39 -9.20 0.39
CA LEU A 93 9.34 -8.07 -0.54
C LEU A 93 9.67 -6.77 0.19
N GLN A 94 9.10 -6.53 1.38
CA GLN A 94 9.37 -5.31 2.15
C GLN A 94 10.88 -5.14 2.41
N ASP A 95 11.56 -6.21 2.84
CA ASP A 95 13.00 -6.17 3.10
C ASP A 95 13.79 -5.94 1.80
N TYR A 96 13.35 -6.55 0.71
CA TYR A 96 13.97 -6.34 -0.59
C TYR A 96 13.88 -4.88 -1.06
N LEU A 97 12.75 -4.22 -0.86
CA LEU A 97 12.50 -2.85 -1.31
C LEU A 97 13.29 -1.79 -0.53
N LYS A 98 13.74 -2.08 0.69
CA LYS A 98 14.53 -1.16 1.53
C LYS A 98 15.76 -0.62 0.82
N LYS A 99 16.44 -1.43 0.00
CA LYS A 99 17.64 -1.02 -0.74
C LYS A 99 17.38 0.05 -1.80
N TYR A 100 16.11 0.20 -2.20
CA TYR A 100 15.67 1.20 -3.19
C TYR A 100 14.97 2.40 -2.55
N ASN A 101 14.81 2.43 -1.22
CA ASN A 101 13.96 3.39 -0.50
C ASN A 101 12.51 3.38 -0.99
N THR A 102 12.04 2.27 -1.55
CA THR A 102 10.65 2.05 -1.96
C THR A 102 9.83 1.64 -0.75
N VAL A 103 8.70 2.30 -0.52
CA VAL A 103 7.81 2.03 0.62
C VAL A 103 6.64 1.15 0.18
N VAL A 104 6.23 0.22 1.05
CA VAL A 104 5.00 -0.53 0.83
C VAL A 104 3.81 0.26 1.36
N GLU A 105 2.81 0.46 0.51
CA GLU A 105 1.50 0.97 0.89
C GLU A 105 0.54 -0.20 1.08
N ALA A 106 -0.01 -0.32 2.29
CA ALA A 106 -0.86 -1.43 2.69
C ALA A 106 -2.31 -1.15 2.32
N TRP A 107 -2.83 -1.78 1.27
CA TRP A 107 -4.26 -1.85 1.05
C TRP A 107 -4.84 -3.09 1.75
N TYR A 108 -6.13 -3.06 2.04
CA TYR A 108 -6.80 -4.07 2.89
C TYR A 108 -6.14 -4.29 4.26
N PRO A 109 -5.79 -3.22 5.01
CA PRO A 109 -5.14 -3.37 6.32
C PRO A 109 -5.97 -4.22 7.29
N PHE A 110 -7.27 -4.32 7.09
CA PHE A 110 -8.21 -5.12 7.88
C PHE A 110 -8.69 -6.39 7.15
N GLY A 111 -8.02 -6.81 6.07
CA GLY A 111 -8.34 -8.01 5.32
C GLY A 111 -9.54 -7.91 4.38
N GLY A 112 -10.10 -6.71 4.17
CA GLY A 112 -11.21 -6.48 3.23
C GLY A 112 -12.55 -7.07 3.65
N ARG A 113 -13.51 -7.07 2.72
CA ARG A 113 -14.88 -7.53 3.00
C ARG A 113 -14.92 -9.01 3.42
N GLY A 114 -15.60 -9.28 4.53
CA GLY A 114 -15.79 -10.64 5.06
C GLY A 114 -14.62 -11.20 5.87
N ASN A 115 -13.48 -10.52 5.92
CA ASN A 115 -12.31 -10.98 6.67
C ASN A 115 -11.95 -10.09 7.87
N THR A 116 -12.51 -8.90 7.96
CA THR A 116 -12.25 -7.95 9.05
C THR A 116 -12.50 -8.58 10.43
N GLU A 117 -13.60 -9.33 10.57
CA GLU A 117 -13.92 -9.98 11.83
C GLU A 117 -12.90 -11.05 12.23
N LYS A 118 -12.26 -11.73 11.27
CA LYS A 118 -11.19 -12.70 11.55
C LYS A 118 -9.97 -12.01 12.17
N ILE A 119 -9.64 -10.80 11.69
CA ILE A 119 -8.51 -10.02 12.20
C ILE A 119 -8.88 -9.40 13.55
N PHE A 120 -10.01 -8.73 13.65
CA PHE A 120 -10.43 -8.04 14.88
C PHE A 120 -10.78 -9.00 16.01
N GLY A 121 -11.28 -10.20 15.71
CA GLY A 121 -11.53 -11.27 16.66
C GLY A 121 -10.29 -12.04 17.10
N ASN A 122 -9.10 -11.71 16.57
CA ASN A 122 -7.87 -12.38 16.96
C ASN A 122 -7.52 -12.06 18.43
N LYS A 123 -7.30 -13.11 19.24
CA LYS A 123 -7.04 -13.00 20.67
C LYS A 123 -5.84 -12.07 20.97
N THR A 124 -4.74 -12.23 20.25
CA THR A 124 -3.52 -11.42 20.44
C THR A 124 -3.80 -9.94 20.19
N ILE A 125 -4.48 -9.62 19.09
CA ILE A 125 -4.84 -8.24 18.76
C ILE A 125 -5.79 -7.67 19.82
N GLY A 126 -6.79 -8.46 20.26
CA GLY A 126 -7.74 -8.04 21.28
C GLY A 126 -7.10 -7.81 22.66
N GLU A 127 -6.10 -8.59 23.06
CA GLU A 127 -5.35 -8.38 24.29
C GLU A 127 -4.52 -7.11 24.25
N ILE A 128 -3.83 -6.85 23.14
CA ILE A 128 -3.06 -5.62 22.92
C ILE A 128 -4.00 -4.40 22.91
N ALA A 129 -5.15 -4.51 22.24
CA ALA A 129 -6.16 -3.45 22.18
C ALA A 129 -6.64 -3.05 23.60
N LYS A 130 -6.92 -4.03 24.45
CA LYS A 130 -7.28 -3.78 25.86
C LYS A 130 -6.16 -3.11 26.66
N HIS A 131 -4.92 -3.54 26.45
CA HIS A 131 -3.75 -2.97 27.14
C HIS A 131 -3.59 -1.47 26.84
N HIS A 132 -3.80 -1.08 25.58
CA HIS A 132 -3.67 0.31 25.14
C HIS A 132 -4.97 1.13 25.25
N ALA A 133 -6.09 0.55 25.70
CA ALA A 133 -7.43 1.15 25.66
C ALA A 133 -7.80 1.67 24.25
N LYS A 134 -7.40 0.90 23.22
CA LYS A 134 -7.63 1.19 21.80
C LYS A 134 -8.47 0.08 21.16
N THR A 135 -8.96 0.33 19.94
CA THR A 135 -9.68 -0.69 19.19
C THR A 135 -8.73 -1.64 18.42
N PRO A 136 -9.17 -2.84 18.06
CA PRO A 136 -8.40 -3.72 17.18
C PRO A 136 -7.97 -3.05 15.85
N ALA A 137 -8.81 -2.18 15.30
CA ALA A 137 -8.49 -1.42 14.09
C ALA A 137 -7.27 -0.51 14.33
N GLN A 138 -7.28 0.28 15.42
CA GLN A 138 -6.16 1.16 15.77
C GLN A 138 -4.87 0.38 16.02
N ILE A 139 -4.94 -0.79 16.66
CA ILE A 139 -3.76 -1.64 16.87
C ILE A 139 -3.16 -2.13 15.55
N VAL A 140 -3.99 -2.60 14.61
CA VAL A 140 -3.51 -3.05 13.31
C VAL A 140 -2.87 -1.91 12.52
N LEU A 141 -3.51 -0.75 12.46
CA LEU A 141 -2.97 0.42 11.76
C LEU A 141 -1.68 0.93 12.41
N ARG A 142 -1.64 0.99 13.74
CA ARG A 142 -0.43 1.41 14.46
C ARG A 142 0.72 0.45 14.22
N TRP A 143 0.45 -0.87 14.26
CA TRP A 143 1.45 -1.88 13.95
C TRP A 143 2.04 -1.69 12.54
N GLN A 144 1.19 -1.50 11.52
CA GLN A 144 1.65 -1.27 10.16
C GLN A 144 2.47 0.02 10.06
N ALA A 145 1.98 1.13 10.63
CA ALA A 145 2.69 2.40 10.62
C ALA A 145 4.06 2.31 11.31
N GLN A 146 4.14 1.62 12.47
CA GLN A 146 5.42 1.39 13.16
C GLN A 146 6.35 0.44 12.41
N ALA A 147 5.83 -0.47 11.60
CA ALA A 147 6.61 -1.34 10.73
C ALA A 147 7.07 -0.63 9.43
N GLY A 148 6.72 0.64 9.25
CA GLY A 148 7.16 1.47 8.11
C GLY A 148 6.27 1.35 6.87
N TYR A 149 5.03 0.86 7.00
CA TYR A 149 4.04 0.87 5.93
C TYR A 149 3.29 2.20 5.87
N ILE A 150 2.93 2.63 4.65
CA ILE A 150 1.86 3.60 4.45
C ILE A 150 0.53 2.85 4.60
N VAL A 151 -0.40 3.36 5.39
CA VAL A 151 -1.69 2.68 5.63
C VAL A 151 -2.84 3.47 5.04
N ILE A 152 -3.72 2.77 4.30
CA ILE A 152 -4.88 3.37 3.62
C ILE A 152 -6.19 2.67 4.02
N PRO A 153 -6.63 2.80 5.29
CA PRO A 153 -7.87 2.20 5.75
C PRO A 153 -9.08 2.89 5.10
N GLY A 154 -9.98 2.11 4.49
CA GLY A 154 -11.23 2.60 3.93
C GLY A 154 -12.38 2.50 4.92
N SER A 155 -13.21 3.55 5.02
CA SER A 155 -14.49 3.51 5.72
C SER A 155 -15.45 4.56 5.16
N SER A 156 -16.76 4.25 5.17
CA SER A 156 -17.84 5.22 4.92
C SER A 156 -18.48 5.74 6.23
N ASN A 157 -18.09 5.20 7.39
CA ASN A 157 -18.56 5.64 8.69
C ASN A 157 -17.65 6.74 9.23
N PRO A 158 -18.15 7.99 9.45
CA PRO A 158 -17.35 9.09 9.97
C PRO A 158 -16.63 8.80 11.30
N ALA A 159 -17.28 8.03 12.18
CA ALA A 159 -16.66 7.63 13.45
C ALA A 159 -15.44 6.73 13.24
N HIS A 160 -15.53 5.76 12.36
CA HIS A 160 -14.40 4.89 12.01
C HIS A 160 -13.29 5.66 11.26
N ILE A 161 -13.63 6.66 10.44
CA ILE A 161 -12.62 7.51 9.78
C ILE A 161 -11.80 8.27 10.83
N ALA A 162 -12.48 8.90 11.82
CA ALA A 162 -11.81 9.59 12.91
C ALA A 162 -10.95 8.63 13.76
N GLU A 163 -11.49 7.47 14.10
CA GLU A 163 -10.80 6.43 14.86
C GLU A 163 -9.55 5.90 14.14
N ASN A 164 -9.64 5.65 12.83
CA ASN A 164 -8.52 5.20 12.01
C ASN A 164 -7.37 6.23 11.93
N ALA A 165 -7.67 7.51 12.09
CA ALA A 165 -6.66 8.57 12.12
C ALA A 165 -6.00 8.73 13.50
N ASP A 166 -6.67 8.27 14.57
CA ASP A 166 -6.23 8.40 15.96
C ASP A 166 -5.32 7.23 16.39
N ILE A 167 -4.15 7.13 15.76
CA ILE A 167 -3.18 6.03 15.96
C ILE A 167 -1.78 6.51 16.34
N PHE A 168 -1.57 7.82 16.55
CA PHE A 168 -0.26 8.38 16.80
C PHE A 168 -0.02 8.82 18.25
N ASP A 169 -1.01 8.66 19.13
CA ASP A 169 -0.96 9.00 20.54
C ASP A 169 -0.45 7.87 21.45
N PHE A 170 -0.13 6.69 20.86
CA PHE A 170 0.42 5.53 21.57
C PHE A 170 1.45 4.80 20.70
N GLU A 171 2.25 3.93 21.33
CA GLU A 171 3.22 3.06 20.64
C GLU A 171 3.10 1.62 21.12
N LEU A 172 3.20 0.70 20.17
CA LEU A 172 3.31 -0.72 20.48
C LEU A 172 4.74 -1.04 20.92
N THR A 173 4.87 -1.82 21.98
CA THR A 173 6.16 -2.32 22.44
C THR A 173 6.78 -3.29 21.42
N ALA A 174 8.10 -3.48 21.50
CA ALA A 174 8.79 -4.45 20.62
C ALA A 174 8.23 -5.88 20.77
N GLU A 175 7.70 -6.24 21.95
CA GLU A 175 7.06 -7.53 22.18
C GLU A 175 5.70 -7.62 21.47
N GLU A 176 4.88 -6.58 21.56
CA GLU A 176 3.58 -6.52 20.86
C GLU A 176 3.74 -6.52 19.36
N MET A 177 4.71 -5.75 18.82
CA MET A 177 5.08 -5.79 17.41
C MET A 177 5.44 -7.21 16.96
N ARG A 178 6.26 -7.95 17.74
CA ARG A 178 6.59 -9.34 17.43
C ARG A 178 5.39 -10.28 17.51
N LYS A 179 4.51 -10.09 18.52
CA LYS A 179 3.29 -10.90 18.64
C LYS A 179 2.41 -10.78 17.41
N ILE A 180 2.24 -9.55 16.87
CA ILE A 180 1.46 -9.33 15.64
C ILE A 180 2.22 -9.87 14.42
N ALA A 181 3.53 -9.68 14.34
CA ALA A 181 4.35 -10.24 13.26
C ALA A 181 4.24 -11.77 13.18
N ASN A 182 4.15 -12.45 14.32
CA ASN A 182 3.98 -13.91 14.40
C ASN A 182 2.59 -14.41 13.93
N LEU A 183 1.65 -13.50 13.65
CA LEU A 183 0.35 -13.87 13.08
C LEU A 183 0.42 -14.13 11.57
N ASN A 184 1.56 -13.85 10.93
CA ASN A 184 1.74 -14.05 9.49
C ASN A 184 1.52 -15.53 9.10
N ARG A 185 0.57 -15.77 8.22
CA ARG A 185 0.22 -17.09 7.68
C ARG A 185 0.55 -17.22 6.21
N LYS A 186 1.06 -16.14 5.59
CA LYS A 186 1.19 -15.98 4.13
C LYS A 186 -0.14 -16.21 3.40
N GLU A 187 -1.25 -15.86 4.05
CA GLU A 187 -2.62 -16.06 3.59
C GLU A 187 -3.14 -14.75 3.00
N ARG A 188 -3.15 -14.62 1.68
CA ARG A 188 -3.86 -13.55 0.97
C ARG A 188 -5.35 -13.81 1.00
N PHE A 189 -6.12 -12.73 1.11
CA PHE A 189 -7.59 -12.81 1.05
C PHE A 189 -8.12 -12.46 -0.34
N GLU A 190 -7.32 -11.79 -1.17
CA GLU A 190 -7.65 -11.48 -2.55
C GLU A 190 -6.69 -12.17 -3.51
N ASN A 191 -7.25 -12.80 -4.57
CA ASN A 191 -6.51 -13.61 -5.54
C ASN A 191 -6.69 -13.06 -6.97
N TRP A 192 -6.50 -11.77 -7.17
CA TRP A 192 -6.64 -11.12 -8.48
C TRP A 192 -5.36 -10.38 -8.87
#